data_efd23637700b9a4e19666de09713a9cc
#
_entry.id   efd23637700b9a4e19666de09713a9cc
#
_cell.length_a   1.000
_cell.length_b   1.000
_cell.length_c   1.000
_cell.angle_alpha   90.00
_cell.angle_beta   90.00
_cell.angle_gamma   90.00
#
_symmetry.space_group_name_H-M   'P 1'
#
loop_
_entity.id
_entity.type
_entity.pdbx_description
1 polymer ?
#
loop_
_entity_poly.entity_id
_entity_poly.type
_entity_poly.pdbx_seq_one_letter_code
_entity_poly.pdbx_strand_id
1 'polypeptide(L)'
;MIPLEVTMPHNIGQMFYYGDRPWHKLGNKIDQPADLAGALSAGGLNWDVDMVPIVPAGEPNSKITQRMAVVRNDRQPGTEGRVIGVVHPGFVPLQNRDGAELFDSLLGKGERVYHTGGYLKNGEVVWLL
;
A
#
# COMPACT_ATOMS: atom_id res chain seq x y z
N MET A 1 21.63 19.54 0.15
CA MET A 1 20.76 18.36 0.22
C MET A 1 19.34 18.73 -0.19
N ILE A 2 18.72 17.91 -0.96
CA ILE A 2 17.36 18.15 -1.42
C ILE A 2 16.38 17.75 -0.34
N PRO A 3 15.48 18.63 0.06
CA PRO A 3 14.42 18.25 1.00
C PRO A 3 13.57 17.13 0.43
N LEU A 4 13.29 16.14 1.25
CA LEU A 4 12.52 14.97 0.82
C LEU A 4 11.08 15.30 0.50
N GLU A 5 10.54 16.28 1.15
CA GLU A 5 9.16 16.68 0.99
C GLU A 5 8.80 17.17 -0.40
N VAL A 6 9.80 17.58 -1.18
CA VAL A 6 9.54 18.03 -2.55
C VAL A 6 9.34 16.90 -3.52
N THR A 7 9.58 15.67 -3.11
CA THR A 7 9.62 14.54 -4.03
C THR A 7 8.30 13.83 -4.19
N MET A 8 7.38 13.95 -3.23
CA MET A 8 6.15 13.17 -3.23
C MET A 8 4.92 14.03 -2.98
N PRO A 9 4.61 14.96 -3.90
CA PRO A 9 3.37 15.70 -3.81
C PRO A 9 2.18 14.72 -3.81
N HIS A 10 1.10 15.09 -3.13
CA HIS A 10 -0.09 14.25 -2.98
C HIS A 10 0.13 12.98 -2.18
N ASN A 11 1.26 12.88 -1.44
CA ASN A 11 1.60 11.71 -0.62
C ASN A 11 1.69 10.40 -1.40
N ILE A 12 2.05 10.46 -2.67
CA ILE A 12 2.21 9.25 -3.49
C ILE A 12 3.48 8.52 -3.06
N GLY A 13 3.35 7.26 -2.68
CA GLY A 13 4.47 6.41 -2.35
C GLY A 13 5.11 5.82 -3.60
N GLN A 14 4.34 5.04 -4.34
CA GLN A 14 4.77 4.44 -5.60
C GLN A 14 3.57 4.32 -6.51
N MET A 15 3.78 4.44 -7.81
CA MET A 15 2.73 4.22 -8.80
C MET A 15 3.34 3.86 -10.15
N PHE A 16 2.55 3.23 -10.99
CA PHE A 16 2.87 3.02 -12.39
C PHE A 16 1.77 3.58 -13.29
N TYR A 17 2.10 3.77 -14.55
CA TYR A 17 1.10 4.14 -15.56
C TYR A 17 1.50 3.55 -16.93
N TYR A 18 0.48 3.32 -17.75
CA TYR A 18 0.64 2.95 -19.15
C TYR A 18 -0.02 4.03 -20.01
N GLY A 19 0.64 4.40 -21.10
CA GLY A 19 0.12 5.42 -21.99
C GLY A 19 0.53 6.82 -21.57
N ASP A 20 -0.42 7.73 -21.52
CA ASP A 20 -0.14 9.12 -21.22
C ASP A 20 0.24 9.31 -19.75
N ARG A 21 1.22 10.21 -19.53
CA ARG A 21 1.67 10.52 -18.18
C ARG A 21 0.53 11.16 -17.37
N PRO A 22 0.36 10.74 -16.11
CA PRO A 22 -0.62 11.38 -15.24
C PRO A 22 -0.38 12.88 -15.08
N TRP A 23 -1.41 13.61 -14.72
CA TRP A 23 -1.38 15.06 -14.64
C TRP A 23 -0.29 15.63 -13.72
N HIS A 24 0.09 14.94 -12.69
CA HIS A 24 1.15 15.38 -11.75
C HIS A 24 2.55 14.89 -12.12
N LYS A 25 2.70 14.22 -13.24
CA LYS A 25 3.98 13.77 -13.79
C LYS A 25 4.76 12.82 -12.87
N LEU A 26 4.05 12.07 -12.03
CA LEU A 26 4.65 11.09 -11.13
C LEU A 26 4.43 9.68 -11.64
N GLY A 27 5.24 8.76 -11.14
CA GLY A 27 5.09 7.34 -11.41
C GLY A 27 6.04 6.80 -12.43
N ASN A 28 6.06 5.48 -12.50
CA ASN A 28 6.90 4.73 -13.42
C ASN A 28 6.09 4.29 -14.63
N LYS A 29 6.60 4.62 -15.81
CA LYS A 29 5.94 4.21 -17.06
C LYS A 29 6.18 2.74 -17.33
N ILE A 30 5.13 2.03 -17.75
CA ILE A 30 5.23 0.65 -18.24
C ILE A 30 4.94 0.63 -19.74
N ASP A 31 5.55 -0.33 -20.45
CA ASP A 31 5.48 -0.38 -21.90
C ASP A 31 4.21 -1.01 -22.45
N GLN A 32 3.52 -1.79 -21.63
CA GLN A 32 2.26 -2.41 -22.01
C GLN A 32 1.38 -2.53 -20.76
N PRO A 33 0.04 -2.61 -20.93
CA PRO A 33 -0.86 -2.77 -19.81
C PRO A 33 -0.50 -4.00 -18.99
N ALA A 34 -0.59 -3.89 -17.67
CA ALA A 34 -0.17 -4.94 -16.75
C ALA A 34 -1.33 -5.89 -16.44
N ASP A 35 -1.03 -7.18 -16.28
CA ASP A 35 -1.94 -8.09 -15.63
C ASP A 35 -1.95 -7.82 -14.12
N LEU A 36 -2.73 -8.59 -13.36
CA LEU A 36 -2.83 -8.35 -11.91
C LEU A 36 -1.48 -8.46 -11.21
N ALA A 37 -0.72 -9.51 -11.48
CA ALA A 37 0.59 -9.71 -10.84
C ALA A 37 1.56 -8.59 -11.21
N GLY A 38 1.60 -8.18 -12.46
CA GLY A 38 2.43 -7.07 -12.91
C GLY A 38 2.00 -5.75 -12.30
N ALA A 39 0.70 -5.52 -12.16
CA ALA A 39 0.17 -4.30 -11.56
C ALA A 39 0.53 -4.19 -10.08
N LEU A 40 0.39 -5.28 -9.33
CA LEU A 40 0.78 -5.29 -7.92
C LEU A 40 2.26 -5.01 -7.74
N SER A 41 3.09 -5.58 -8.59
CA SER A 41 4.52 -5.35 -8.55
C SER A 41 4.89 -3.91 -8.93
N ALA A 42 4.40 -3.44 -10.08
CA ALA A 42 4.70 -2.11 -10.59
C ALA A 42 4.16 -1.00 -9.70
N GLY A 43 3.03 -1.23 -9.05
CA GLY A 43 2.42 -0.27 -8.14
C GLY A 43 3.01 -0.28 -6.72
N GLY A 44 3.94 -1.19 -6.45
CA GLY A 44 4.52 -1.30 -5.11
C GLY A 44 3.54 -1.83 -4.08
N LEU A 45 2.64 -2.74 -4.49
CA LEU A 45 1.55 -3.23 -3.65
C LEU A 45 1.76 -4.65 -3.10
N ASN A 46 2.91 -5.28 -3.41
CA ASN A 46 3.22 -6.64 -2.96
C ASN A 46 3.71 -6.68 -1.52
N TRP A 47 2.88 -6.25 -0.61
CA TRP A 47 3.15 -6.34 0.81
C TRP A 47 1.84 -6.60 1.55
N ASP A 48 1.96 -7.20 2.72
CA ASP A 48 0.85 -7.44 3.62
C ASP A 48 0.98 -6.55 4.84
N VAL A 49 -0.07 -6.49 5.62
CA VAL A 49 -0.06 -5.81 6.91
C VAL A 49 -0.30 -6.81 8.03
N ASP A 50 0.33 -6.53 9.16
CA ASP A 50 0.14 -7.28 10.38
C ASP A 50 -0.49 -6.39 11.43
N MET A 51 -1.25 -7.00 12.35
CA MET A 51 -1.81 -6.33 13.50
C MET A 51 -0.89 -6.55 14.68
N VAL A 52 -0.35 -5.47 15.23
CA VAL A 52 0.61 -5.51 16.34
C VAL A 52 0.05 -4.77 17.54
N PRO A 53 0.04 -5.39 18.74
CA PRO A 53 -0.43 -4.71 19.94
C PRO A 53 0.37 -3.43 20.24
N ILE A 54 -0.33 -2.41 20.69
CA ILE A 54 0.30 -1.18 21.18
C ILE A 54 0.38 -1.27 22.69
N VAL A 55 1.56 -1.03 23.23
CA VAL A 55 1.82 -1.03 24.67
C VAL A 55 2.48 0.28 25.07
N PRO A 56 2.37 0.68 26.35
CA PRO A 56 3.09 1.85 26.82
C PRO A 56 4.59 1.69 26.65
N ALA A 57 5.27 2.77 26.33
CA ALA A 57 6.73 2.76 26.22
C ALA A 57 7.34 2.33 27.57
N GLY A 58 8.27 1.40 27.50
CA GLY A 58 8.90 0.84 28.70
C GLY A 58 8.13 -0.30 29.36
N GLU A 59 6.98 -0.67 28.81
CA GLU A 59 6.15 -1.76 29.35
C GLU A 59 5.86 -2.81 28.28
N PRO A 60 6.89 -3.46 27.71
CA PRO A 60 6.70 -4.37 26.55
C PRO A 60 5.86 -5.60 26.86
N ASN A 61 5.72 -5.95 28.16
CA ASN A 61 4.94 -7.12 28.57
C ASN A 61 3.52 -6.76 29.01
N SER A 62 3.07 -5.53 28.78
CA SER A 62 1.71 -5.13 29.09
C SER A 62 0.73 -5.96 28.28
N LYS A 63 -0.28 -6.51 28.96
CA LYS A 63 -1.34 -7.31 28.32
C LYS A 63 -2.60 -6.53 28.03
N ILE A 64 -2.65 -5.29 28.48
CA ILE A 64 -3.83 -4.44 28.29
C ILE A 64 -3.64 -3.67 27.01
N THR A 65 -4.33 -4.10 25.97
CA THR A 65 -4.24 -3.50 24.64
C THR A 65 -5.63 -3.14 24.16
N GLN A 66 -5.90 -1.85 24.04
CA GLN A 66 -7.17 -1.37 23.50
C GLN A 66 -7.05 -0.89 22.06
N ARG A 67 -5.85 -0.92 21.50
CA ARG A 67 -5.59 -0.54 20.13
C ARG A 67 -4.49 -1.41 19.55
N MET A 68 -4.52 -1.55 18.23
CA MET A 68 -3.51 -2.30 17.47
C MET A 68 -2.91 -1.38 16.43
N ALA A 69 -1.63 -1.55 16.16
CA ALA A 69 -0.98 -0.90 15.04
C ALA A 69 -1.10 -1.80 13.80
N VAL A 70 -1.46 -1.19 12.67
CA VAL A 70 -1.41 -1.86 11.37
C VAL A 70 -0.05 -1.57 10.78
N VAL A 71 0.78 -2.59 10.62
CA VAL A 71 2.17 -2.43 10.19
C VAL A 71 2.42 -3.16 8.87
N ARG A 72 3.21 -2.52 8.00
CA ARG A 72 3.62 -3.12 6.74
C ARG A 72 4.74 -4.13 6.98
N ASN A 73 4.59 -5.32 6.41
CA ASN A 73 5.59 -6.37 6.57
C ASN A 73 6.84 -6.17 5.71
N ASP A 74 6.80 -5.28 4.72
CA ASP A 74 7.95 -4.97 3.86
C ASP A 74 8.86 -3.90 4.42
N ARG A 75 8.61 -3.40 5.62
CA ARG A 75 9.38 -2.33 6.26
C ARG A 75 10.02 -2.82 7.55
N GLN A 76 11.26 -2.44 7.77
CA GLN A 76 11.97 -2.78 9.01
C GLN A 76 11.47 -1.93 10.18
N PRO A 77 11.55 -2.46 11.42
CA PRO A 77 11.22 -1.66 12.59
C PRO A 77 12.00 -0.35 12.63
N GLY A 78 11.32 0.73 13.02
CA GLY A 78 11.90 2.06 13.06
C GLY A 78 11.94 2.79 11.73
N THR A 79 11.53 2.16 10.63
CA THR A 79 11.46 2.78 9.32
C THR A 79 10.20 3.61 9.19
N GLU A 80 10.32 4.80 8.64
CA GLU A 80 9.18 5.66 8.39
C GLU A 80 8.17 4.95 7.47
N GLY A 81 6.89 5.12 7.79
CA GLY A 81 5.81 4.51 7.01
C GLY A 81 5.59 3.03 7.29
N ARG A 82 6.27 2.44 8.29
CA ARG A 82 6.00 1.07 8.69
C ARG A 82 4.62 0.93 9.34
N VAL A 83 4.28 1.83 10.24
CA VAL A 83 2.95 1.87 10.87
C VAL A 83 2.06 2.74 9.99
N ILE A 84 0.99 2.18 9.46
CA ILE A 84 0.08 2.90 8.59
C ILE A 84 -1.27 3.17 9.22
N GLY A 85 -1.52 2.68 10.40
CA GLY A 85 -2.76 2.96 11.10
C GLY A 85 -2.77 2.43 12.52
N VAL A 86 -3.70 2.95 13.30
CA VAL A 86 -3.97 2.49 14.66
C VAL A 86 -5.47 2.22 14.72
N VAL A 87 -5.84 0.99 15.09
CA VAL A 87 -7.20 0.51 14.97
C VAL A 87 -7.65 -0.24 16.21
N HIS A 88 -8.94 -0.50 16.30
CA HIS A 88 -9.52 -1.37 17.33
C HIS A 88 -9.04 -2.82 17.13
N PRO A 89 -8.85 -3.59 18.21
CA PRO A 89 -8.39 -4.99 18.09
C PRO A 89 -9.29 -5.88 17.24
N GLY A 90 -10.57 -5.55 17.11
CA GLY A 90 -11.50 -6.32 16.26
C GLY A 90 -11.42 -5.99 14.76
N PHE A 91 -10.60 -5.04 14.37
CA PHE A 91 -10.44 -4.69 12.96
C PHE A 91 -9.74 -5.82 12.21
N VAL A 92 -10.26 -6.19 11.05
CA VAL A 92 -9.64 -7.20 10.17
C VAL A 92 -9.19 -6.49 8.90
N PRO A 93 -7.88 -6.35 8.68
CA PRO A 93 -7.40 -5.66 7.50
C PRO A 93 -7.65 -6.50 6.23
N LEU A 94 -8.01 -5.81 5.14
CA LEU A 94 -8.04 -6.42 3.83
C LEU A 94 -6.65 -6.28 3.20
N GLN A 95 -6.02 -7.40 2.91
CA GLN A 95 -4.71 -7.38 2.27
C GLN A 95 -4.80 -6.89 0.83
N ASN A 96 -3.77 -6.21 0.34
CA ASN A 96 -3.76 -5.65 -1.01
C ASN A 96 -4.04 -6.72 -2.06
N ARG A 97 -3.37 -7.85 -1.97
CA ARG A 97 -3.54 -8.94 -2.91
C ARG A 97 -4.97 -9.49 -2.90
N ASP A 98 -5.52 -9.70 -1.71
CA ASP A 98 -6.86 -10.27 -1.58
C ASP A 98 -7.92 -9.34 -2.14
N GLY A 99 -7.80 -8.05 -1.86
CA GLY A 99 -8.70 -7.06 -2.42
C GLY A 99 -8.58 -6.97 -3.94
N ALA A 100 -7.37 -6.99 -4.46
CA ALA A 100 -7.14 -6.94 -5.90
C ALA A 100 -7.64 -8.19 -6.60
N GLU A 101 -7.41 -9.37 -6.03
CA GLU A 101 -7.90 -10.64 -6.59
C GLU A 101 -9.42 -10.71 -6.59
N LEU A 102 -10.07 -10.22 -5.54
CA LEU A 102 -11.52 -10.16 -5.50
C LEU A 102 -12.07 -9.30 -6.63
N PHE A 103 -11.50 -8.10 -6.81
CA PHE A 103 -11.89 -7.22 -7.90
C PHE A 103 -11.68 -7.87 -9.25
N ASP A 104 -10.52 -8.50 -9.43
CA ASP A 104 -10.17 -9.17 -10.68
C ASP A 104 -11.15 -10.28 -11.01
N SER A 105 -11.58 -11.04 -10.02
CA SER A 105 -12.54 -12.12 -10.22
C SER A 105 -13.95 -11.60 -10.56
N LEU A 106 -14.37 -10.50 -9.95
CA LEU A 106 -15.69 -9.91 -10.19
C LEU A 106 -15.84 -9.35 -11.60
N LEU A 107 -14.76 -8.90 -12.18
CA LEU A 107 -14.78 -8.28 -13.50
C LEU A 107 -14.63 -9.30 -14.64
N GLY A 108 -14.44 -10.61 -14.37
CA GLY A 108 -14.30 -11.68 -15.35
C GLY A 108 -12.83 -12.00 -15.68
N LYS A 109 -12.49 -13.24 -15.82
CA LYS A 109 -11.11 -13.71 -15.95
C LYS A 109 -10.48 -13.41 -17.31
N GLY A 110 -9.20 -13.04 -17.29
CA GLY A 110 -8.30 -13.24 -18.44
C GLY A 110 -8.20 -12.09 -19.42
N GLU A 111 -9.07 -11.12 -19.37
CA GLU A 111 -9.08 -10.02 -20.34
C GLU A 111 -8.80 -8.67 -19.71
N ARG A 112 -8.50 -8.67 -18.42
CA ARG A 112 -8.27 -7.41 -17.74
C ARG A 112 -6.83 -7.04 -17.67
N VAL A 113 -6.62 -5.77 -17.94
CA VAL A 113 -5.32 -5.17 -17.82
C VAL A 113 -5.46 -3.89 -17.00
N TYR A 114 -4.39 -3.53 -16.35
CA TYR A 114 -4.35 -2.36 -15.48
C TYR A 114 -3.42 -1.32 -16.10
N HIS A 115 -3.92 -0.11 -16.21
CA HIS A 115 -3.19 0.99 -16.84
C HIS A 115 -2.50 1.89 -15.82
N THR A 116 -2.96 1.89 -14.58
CA THR A 116 -2.31 2.63 -13.50
C THR A 116 -2.60 1.97 -12.16
N GLY A 117 -1.70 2.17 -11.23
CA GLY A 117 -1.86 1.67 -9.88
C GLY A 117 -0.77 2.19 -8.98
N GLY A 118 -1.02 2.14 -7.68
CA GLY A 118 -0.06 2.61 -6.71
C GLY A 118 -0.67 2.79 -5.33
N TYR A 119 0.02 3.55 -4.49
CA TYR A 119 -0.49 3.84 -3.15
C TYR A 119 -0.16 5.26 -2.70
N LEU A 120 -0.99 5.75 -1.77
CA LEU A 120 -0.84 7.04 -1.11
C LEU A 120 -0.67 6.82 0.39
N LYS A 121 -0.15 7.83 1.08
CA LYS A 121 -0.08 7.85 2.56
C LYS A 121 0.54 6.58 3.14
N ASN A 122 1.68 6.19 2.60
CA ASN A 122 2.43 5.00 3.03
C ASN A 122 1.65 3.68 2.90
N GLY A 123 0.57 3.67 2.15
CA GLY A 123 -0.22 2.46 1.93
C GLY A 123 -1.59 2.46 2.58
N GLU A 124 -1.99 3.57 3.21
CA GLU A 124 -3.36 3.69 3.73
C GLU A 124 -4.38 3.67 2.60
N VAL A 125 -4.00 4.16 1.43
CA VAL A 125 -4.85 4.21 0.24
C VAL A 125 -4.11 3.55 -0.91
N VAL A 126 -4.76 2.58 -1.55
CA VAL A 126 -4.22 1.90 -2.74
C VAL A 126 -5.23 1.98 -3.88
N TRP A 127 -4.75 1.92 -5.12
CA TRP A 127 -5.64 1.91 -6.27
C TRP A 127 -5.09 1.06 -7.40
N LEU A 128 -6.01 0.56 -8.22
CA LEU A 128 -5.75 -0.08 -9.51
C LEU A 128 -6.85 0.34 -10.49
N LEU A 129 -6.47 0.77 -11.67
CA LEU A 129 -7.39 1.19 -12.73
C LEU A 129 -7.00 0.56 -14.07
#